data_9e3b7db565cb8de3cd6161068029f28d
#
_entry.id   9e3b7db565cb8de3cd6161068029f28d
#
_cell.length_a   1.000
_cell.length_b   1.000
_cell.length_c   1.000
_cell.angle_alpha   90.00
_cell.angle_beta   90.00
_cell.angle_gamma   90.00
#
_symmetry.space_group_name_H-M   'P 1'
#
loop_
_entity.id
_entity.type
_entity.pdbx_description
1 polymer ?
#
loop_
_entity_poly.entity_id
_entity_poly.type
_entity_poly.pdbx_seq_one_letter_code
_entity_poly.pdbx_strand_id
1 'polypeptide(L)'
;MHSLKYAYRDRKQNKREMRKLWIVRINAACRMNDISYSRFIEGLNKAGVEVNRKMLSEIAIADEKAFAELVKVAKKGLDGKQVAAKKEVKSEVEVLVAKEEKKATKKETKEENVEVKEEKKL
;
A
#
# COMPACT_ATOMS: atom_id res chain seq x y z
N MET A 1 6.56 12.14 -39.96
CA MET A 1 6.58 10.67 -39.88
C MET A 1 7.56 10.10 -38.86
N HIS A 2 8.78 10.59 -38.81
CA HIS A 2 9.76 10.11 -37.82
C HIS A 2 9.35 10.42 -36.38
N SER A 3 8.73 11.54 -36.09
CA SER A 3 8.29 11.94 -34.77
C SER A 3 7.23 11.00 -34.18
N LEU A 4 6.31 10.45 -34.97
CA LEU A 4 5.31 9.49 -34.52
C LEU A 4 5.91 8.14 -34.18
N LYS A 5 6.91 7.67 -34.96
CA LYS A 5 7.64 6.45 -34.64
C LYS A 5 8.45 6.59 -33.34
N TYR A 6 9.07 7.74 -33.11
CA TYR A 6 9.79 8.04 -31.87
C TYR A 6 8.85 8.13 -30.69
N ALA A 7 7.69 8.77 -30.83
CA ALA A 7 6.69 8.84 -29.78
C ALA A 7 6.17 7.44 -29.37
N TYR A 8 5.93 6.56 -30.34
CA TYR A 8 5.51 5.18 -30.05
C TYR A 8 6.60 4.39 -29.31
N ARG A 9 7.84 4.50 -29.74
CA ARG A 9 9.00 3.89 -29.07
C ARG A 9 9.21 4.43 -27.67
N ASP A 10 9.11 5.76 -27.50
CA ASP A 10 9.31 6.44 -26.22
C ASP A 10 8.23 6.08 -25.19
N ARG A 11 6.99 5.85 -25.62
CA ARG A 11 5.93 5.37 -24.73
C ARG A 11 6.24 4.00 -24.15
N LYS A 12 6.83 3.09 -24.93
CA LYS A 12 7.28 1.79 -24.44
C LYS A 12 8.49 1.92 -23.51
N GLN A 13 9.41 2.82 -23.81
CA GLN A 13 10.57 3.09 -22.98
C GLN A 13 10.19 3.78 -21.66
N ASN A 14 9.20 4.67 -21.65
CA ASN A 14 8.72 5.32 -20.44
C ASN A 14 8.30 4.33 -19.36
N LYS A 15 7.62 3.27 -19.73
CA LYS A 15 7.23 2.22 -18.77
C LYS A 15 8.44 1.56 -18.11
N ARG A 16 9.48 1.28 -18.89
CA ARG A 16 10.74 0.70 -18.39
C ARG A 16 11.54 1.67 -17.53
N GLU A 17 11.60 2.93 -17.92
CA GLU A 17 12.28 3.99 -17.18
C GLU A 17 11.62 4.29 -15.85
N MET A 18 10.29 4.35 -15.81
CA MET A 18 9.52 4.50 -14.57
C MET A 18 9.78 3.33 -13.62
N ARG A 19 9.79 2.11 -14.13
CA ARG A 19 10.12 0.92 -13.33
C ARG A 19 11.54 0.96 -12.77
N LYS A 20 12.51 1.39 -13.54
CA LYS A 20 13.90 1.59 -13.08
C LYS A 20 13.96 2.61 -11.95
N LEU A 21 13.25 3.72 -12.09
CA LEU A 21 13.16 4.76 -11.06
C LEU A 21 12.57 4.23 -9.76
N TRP A 22 11.49 3.47 -9.83
CA TRP A 22 10.87 2.83 -8.66
C TRP A 22 11.84 1.88 -7.95
N ILE A 23 12.56 1.06 -8.72
CA ILE A 23 13.55 0.13 -8.19
C ILE A 23 14.69 0.88 -7.47
N VAL A 24 15.18 1.97 -8.04
CA VAL A 24 16.23 2.79 -7.43
C VAL A 24 15.76 3.39 -6.10
N ARG A 25 14.54 3.91 -6.05
CA ARG A 25 13.95 4.47 -4.83
C ARG A 25 13.76 3.41 -3.75
N ILE A 26 13.22 2.26 -4.12
CA ILE A 26 13.04 1.13 -3.19
C ILE A 26 14.42 0.64 -2.68
N ASN A 27 15.41 0.53 -3.55
CA ASN A 27 16.75 0.12 -3.16
C ASN A 27 17.41 1.09 -2.17
N ALA A 28 17.27 2.39 -2.40
CA ALA A 28 17.75 3.41 -1.47
C ALA A 28 17.10 3.29 -0.09
N ALA A 29 15.80 3.12 -0.04
CA ALA A 29 15.06 2.93 1.21
C ALA A 29 15.43 1.60 1.90
N CYS A 30 15.67 0.53 1.16
CA CYS A 30 16.13 -0.75 1.70
C CYS A 30 17.52 -0.62 2.34
N ARG A 31 18.44 0.11 1.71
CA ARG A 31 19.77 0.37 2.27
C ARG A 31 19.74 1.14 3.58
N MET A 32 18.81 2.08 3.71
CA MET A 32 18.59 2.80 4.95
C MET A 32 18.10 1.89 6.09
N ASN A 33 17.45 0.79 5.76
CA ASN A 33 16.93 -0.21 6.70
C ASN A 33 17.81 -1.47 6.80
N ASP A 34 19.05 -1.43 6.32
CA ASP A 34 20.02 -2.52 6.40
C ASP A 34 19.61 -3.83 5.70
N ILE A 35 18.89 -3.73 4.59
CA ILE A 35 18.51 -4.87 3.76
C ILE A 35 18.82 -4.59 2.29
N SER A 36 19.18 -5.63 1.52
CA SER A 36 19.33 -5.50 0.07
C SER A 36 17.98 -5.57 -0.65
N TYR A 37 17.86 -4.92 -1.79
CA TYR A 37 16.64 -4.92 -2.59
C TYR A 37 16.18 -6.33 -2.97
N SER A 38 17.09 -7.18 -3.43
CA SER A 38 16.79 -8.55 -3.84
C SER A 38 16.24 -9.39 -2.68
N ARG A 39 16.82 -9.27 -1.50
CA ARG A 39 16.33 -9.94 -0.29
C ARG A 39 15.00 -9.38 0.19
N PHE A 40 14.80 -8.09 0.08
CA PHE A 40 13.52 -7.45 0.42
C PHE A 40 12.38 -7.98 -0.44
N ILE A 41 12.57 -8.03 -1.76
CA ILE A 41 11.56 -8.55 -2.70
C ILE A 41 11.33 -10.05 -2.46
N GLU A 42 12.38 -10.84 -2.28
CA GLU A 42 12.28 -12.26 -1.95
C GLU A 42 11.51 -12.49 -0.65
N GLY A 43 11.83 -11.72 0.39
CA GLY A 43 11.16 -11.79 1.68
C GLY A 43 9.67 -11.45 1.59
N LEU A 44 9.31 -10.42 0.84
CA LEU A 44 7.91 -10.06 0.59
C LEU A 44 7.16 -11.16 -0.17
N ASN A 45 7.79 -11.78 -1.17
CA ASN A 45 7.20 -12.90 -1.90
C ASN A 45 6.98 -14.12 -1.01
N LYS A 46 7.95 -14.46 -0.17
CA LYS A 46 7.83 -15.56 0.82
C LYS A 46 6.79 -15.28 1.88
N ALA A 47 6.68 -14.04 2.33
CA ALA A 47 5.63 -13.60 3.24
C ALA A 47 4.24 -13.56 2.58
N GLY A 48 4.17 -13.66 1.26
CA GLY A 48 2.94 -13.61 0.50
C GLY A 48 2.33 -12.21 0.37
N VAL A 49 3.12 -11.17 0.55
CA VAL A 49 2.70 -9.79 0.35
C VAL A 49 2.85 -9.43 -1.12
N GLU A 50 1.74 -9.18 -1.78
CA GLU A 50 1.70 -8.77 -3.18
C GLU A 50 1.49 -7.26 -3.27
N VAL A 51 2.58 -6.52 -3.37
CA VAL A 51 2.55 -5.07 -3.58
C VAL A 51 3.41 -4.75 -4.80
N ASN A 52 2.87 -3.97 -5.73
CA ASN A 52 3.64 -3.60 -6.90
C ASN A 52 4.74 -2.58 -6.55
N ARG A 53 5.74 -2.48 -7.41
CA ARG A 53 6.91 -1.62 -7.17
C ARG A 53 6.56 -0.13 -7.10
N LYS A 54 5.56 0.29 -7.86
CA LYS A 54 5.06 1.67 -7.82
C LYS A 54 4.57 2.05 -6.42
N MET A 55 3.74 1.21 -5.83
CA MET A 55 3.20 1.43 -4.48
C MET A 55 4.30 1.39 -3.41
N LEU A 56 5.25 0.48 -3.53
CA LEU A 56 6.41 0.42 -2.62
C LEU A 56 7.26 1.69 -2.70
N SER A 57 7.49 2.24 -3.87
CA SER A 57 8.23 3.50 -4.03
C SER A 57 7.49 4.70 -3.44
N GLU A 58 6.16 4.75 -3.59
CA GLU A 58 5.33 5.79 -2.98
C GLU A 58 5.35 5.71 -1.45
N ILE A 59 5.24 4.52 -0.89
CA ILE A 59 5.35 4.30 0.57
C ILE A 59 6.73 4.70 1.08
N ALA A 60 7.79 4.37 0.36
CA ALA A 60 9.16 4.72 0.74
C ALA A 60 9.39 6.23 0.82
N ILE A 61 8.71 7.00 0.00
CA ILE A 61 8.80 8.46 -0.01
C ILE A 61 7.86 9.09 1.02
N ALA A 62 6.62 8.63 1.06
CA ALA A 62 5.56 9.24 1.87
C ALA A 62 5.64 8.87 3.34
N ASP A 63 6.01 7.63 3.68
CA ASP A 63 6.00 7.11 5.04
C ASP A 63 7.15 6.13 5.28
N GLU A 64 8.21 6.60 5.92
CA GLU A 64 9.38 5.80 6.29
C GLU A 64 9.04 4.72 7.33
N LYS A 65 8.13 5.00 8.24
CA LYS A 65 7.71 4.04 9.28
C LYS A 65 6.97 2.85 8.69
N ALA A 66 6.04 3.09 7.76
CA ALA A 66 5.33 2.03 7.05
C ALA A 66 6.29 1.17 6.22
N PHE A 67 7.28 1.78 5.59
CA PHE A 67 8.32 1.05 4.87
C PHE A 67 9.18 0.20 5.80
N ALA A 68 9.55 0.70 6.96
CA ALA A 68 10.28 -0.06 7.98
C ALA A 68 9.50 -1.28 8.48
N GLU A 69 8.20 -1.17 8.63
CA GLU A 69 7.32 -2.31 8.94
C GLU A 69 7.30 -3.35 7.83
N LEU A 70 7.25 -2.94 6.57
CA LEU A 70 7.38 -3.84 5.42
C LEU A 70 8.73 -4.55 5.39
N VAL A 71 9.81 -3.88 5.75
CA VAL A 71 11.14 -4.48 5.87
C VAL A 71 11.16 -5.54 6.97
N LYS A 72 10.53 -5.29 8.11
CA LYS A 72 10.39 -6.29 9.19
C LYS A 72 9.61 -7.53 8.72
N VAL A 73 8.54 -7.33 7.99
CA VAL A 73 7.74 -8.43 7.40
C VAL A 73 8.57 -9.24 6.39
N ALA A 74 9.36 -8.57 5.56
CA ALA A 74 10.26 -9.22 4.62
C ALA A 74 11.35 -10.05 5.32
N LYS A 75 11.95 -9.52 6.37
CA LYS A 75 12.93 -10.25 7.19
C LYS A 75 12.32 -11.49 7.85
N LYS A 76 11.12 -11.40 8.37
CA LYS A 76 10.37 -12.54 8.92
C LYS A 76 10.07 -13.59 7.85
N GLY A 77 9.72 -13.15 6.63
CA GLY A 77 9.50 -14.05 5.50
C GLY A 77 10.77 -14.80 5.09
N LEU A 78 11.93 -14.14 5.11
CA LEU A 78 13.22 -14.77 4.84
C LEU A 78 13.62 -15.80 5.89
N ASP A 79 13.26 -15.59 7.15
CA ASP A 79 13.51 -16.51 8.26
C ASP A 79 12.59 -17.76 8.25
N GLY A 80 11.76 -17.90 7.24
CA GLY A 80 10.86 -19.06 7.07
C GLY A 80 9.65 -19.08 7.99
N LYS A 81 9.44 -18.04 8.78
CA LYS A 81 8.21 -17.85 9.55
C LYS A 81 7.12 -17.37 8.60
N GLN A 82 6.43 -18.31 7.99
CA GLN A 82 5.25 -18.01 7.19
C GLN A 82 4.24 -17.26 8.06
N VAL A 83 3.90 -16.12 7.56
CA VAL A 83 3.23 -15.08 8.28
C VAL A 83 1.80 -15.45 8.64
N ALA A 84 1.57 -15.71 9.89
CA ALA A 84 0.25 -15.49 10.50
C ALA A 84 -0.24 -14.03 10.30
N ALA A 85 0.65 -13.09 10.06
CA ALA A 85 0.38 -11.67 9.79
C ALA A 85 -0.51 -11.39 8.56
N LYS A 86 -0.56 -12.28 7.57
CA LYS A 86 -1.46 -12.09 6.41
C LYS A 86 -2.93 -12.20 6.81
N LYS A 87 -3.24 -12.98 7.84
CA LYS A 87 -4.59 -13.08 8.42
C LYS A 87 -4.90 -11.91 9.36
N GLU A 88 -3.92 -11.48 10.13
CA GLU A 88 -4.10 -10.40 11.11
C GLU A 88 -4.25 -9.03 10.42
N VAL A 89 -3.41 -8.70 9.43
CA VAL A 89 -3.51 -7.43 8.70
C VAL A 89 -4.81 -7.34 7.90
N LYS A 90 -5.24 -8.42 7.25
CA LYS A 90 -6.56 -8.46 6.60
C LYS A 90 -7.70 -8.31 7.59
N SER A 91 -7.64 -9.00 8.72
CA SER A 91 -8.66 -8.91 9.75
C SER A 91 -8.70 -7.52 10.42
N GLU A 92 -7.56 -6.91 10.66
CA GLU A 92 -7.48 -5.54 11.18
C GLU A 92 -8.01 -4.50 10.19
N VAL A 93 -7.67 -4.62 8.91
CA VAL A 93 -8.20 -3.74 7.86
C VAL A 93 -9.69 -3.93 7.68
N GLU A 94 -10.20 -5.16 7.66
CA GLU A 94 -11.63 -5.45 7.59
C GLU A 94 -12.38 -4.92 8.83
N VAL A 95 -11.82 -5.06 10.01
CA VAL A 95 -12.38 -4.52 11.25
C VAL A 95 -12.38 -3.00 11.26
N LEU A 96 -11.34 -2.34 10.78
CA LEU A 96 -11.29 -0.88 10.66
C LEU A 96 -12.29 -0.35 9.65
N VAL A 97 -12.42 -0.96 8.49
CA VAL A 97 -13.40 -0.62 7.45
C VAL A 97 -14.83 -0.82 8.00
N ALA A 98 -15.10 -1.93 8.68
CA ALA A 98 -16.40 -2.19 9.31
C ALA A 98 -16.73 -1.19 10.42
N LYS A 99 -15.75 -0.71 11.19
CA LYS A 99 -15.93 0.34 12.20
C LYS A 99 -16.23 1.70 11.58
N GLU A 100 -15.60 2.04 10.48
CA GLU A 100 -15.86 3.29 9.76
C GLU A 100 -17.25 3.28 9.12
N GLU A 101 -17.67 2.20 8.51
CA GLU A 101 -19.02 2.03 7.97
C GLU A 101 -20.09 2.12 9.07
N LYS A 102 -19.89 1.50 10.21
CA LYS A 102 -20.80 1.59 11.36
C LYS A 102 -20.85 3.01 11.96
N LYS A 103 -19.76 3.75 11.94
CA LYS A 103 -19.75 5.15 12.37
C LYS A 103 -20.50 6.07 11.41
N ALA A 104 -20.32 5.85 10.10
CA ALA A 104 -21.04 6.59 9.06
C ALA A 104 -22.55 6.36 9.14
N THR A 105 -23.00 5.11 9.25
CA THR A 105 -24.43 4.78 9.40
C THR A 105 -25.04 5.30 10.69
N LYS A 106 -24.29 5.31 11.79
CA LYS A 106 -24.76 5.92 13.06
C LYS A 106 -24.89 7.44 13.00
N LYS A 107 -24.06 8.11 12.22
CA LYS A 107 -24.20 9.57 12.01
C LYS A 107 -25.44 9.89 11.17
N GLU A 108 -25.66 9.18 10.09
CA GLU A 108 -26.83 9.36 9.22
C GLU A 108 -28.14 9.09 9.99
N THR A 109 -28.23 8.02 10.75
CA THR A 109 -29.42 7.72 11.56
C THR A 109 -29.64 8.72 12.68
N LYS A 110 -28.60 9.32 13.24
CA LYS A 110 -28.76 10.40 14.23
C LYS A 110 -29.25 11.70 13.62
N GLU A 111 -28.78 12.06 12.43
CA GLU A 111 -29.23 13.25 11.71
C GLU A 111 -30.68 13.11 11.26
N GLU A 112 -31.09 11.96 10.71
CA GLU A 112 -32.48 11.67 10.37
C GLU A 112 -33.42 11.72 11.60
N ASN A 113 -32.99 11.16 12.72
CA ASN A 113 -33.77 11.20 13.96
C ASN A 113 -33.90 12.62 14.55
N VAL A 114 -32.92 13.48 14.37
CA VAL A 114 -32.97 14.89 14.80
C VAL A 114 -33.94 15.68 13.91
N GLU A 115 -33.90 15.50 12.59
CA GLU A 115 -34.82 16.14 11.64
C GLU A 115 -36.28 15.73 11.89
N VAL A 116 -36.55 14.44 12.08
CA VAL A 116 -37.89 13.93 12.40
C VAL A 116 -38.40 14.47 13.74
N LYS A 117 -37.57 14.66 14.74
CA LYS A 117 -37.95 15.28 16.01
C LYS A 117 -38.21 16.78 15.89
N GLU A 118 -37.55 17.51 15.06
CA GLU A 118 -37.81 18.92 14.78
C GLU A 118 -39.11 19.12 14.00
N GLU A 119 -39.44 18.27 13.03
CA GLU A 119 -40.71 18.30 12.31
C GLU A 119 -41.93 17.98 13.22
N LYS A 120 -41.76 17.11 14.22
CA LYS A 120 -42.83 16.80 15.19
C LYS A 120 -43.10 17.89 16.25
N LYS A 121 -42.17 18.84 16.45
CA LYS A 121 -42.32 19.97 17.35
C LYS A 121 -43.03 21.19 16.74
N LEU A 122 -43.19 21.20 15.44
CA LEU A 122 -43.96 22.19 14.70
C LEU A 122 -45.37 21.70 14.45
#